data_ccf44341d0db296d108f25948040c62c
#
_entry.id   ccf44341d0db296d108f25948040c62c
#
_cell.length_a   1.000
_cell.length_b   1.000
_cell.length_c   1.000
_cell.angle_alpha   90.00
_cell.angle_beta   90.00
_cell.angle_gamma   90.00
#
_symmetry.space_group_name_H-M   'P 1'
#
loop_
_entity.id
_entity.type
_entity.pdbx_description
1 polymer ?
#
loop_
_entity_poly.entity_id
_entity_poly.type
_entity_poly.pdbx_seq_one_letter_code
_entity_poly.pdbx_strand_id
1 'polypeptide(L)'
;MDRLFWIIMAVIGGGLILLVANNDAGAVFGIENDTFASMLYLGVWGGVLAAAIVGSGMRLGYVARNLAVWLFVILCLMAGYQYRYELQDIASRVTAGLIPGSPLSAVGEDGRTVVSLDKRADGHFGVRATVDGTTVHFLVDTGATGTMLSQTDARAAGIDTASLTYAVPIMTASGPARAARAGISTLSVGAIERHDMTVMVAETGLTQSLLGMDFLGSLAGFDVRGDRMTLID
;
A
#
# COMPACT_ATOMS: atom_id res chain seq x y z
N MET A 1 -51.28 24.28 -7.02
CA MET A 1 -49.94 24.47 -7.66
C MET A 1 -49.20 25.48 -6.80
N ASP A 2 -48.12 25.04 -6.19
CA ASP A 2 -47.53 25.62 -4.99
C ASP A 2 -46.77 26.90 -5.28
N ARG A 3 -46.88 27.86 -4.37
CA ARG A 3 -46.15 29.15 -4.40
C ARG A 3 -44.65 28.94 -4.72
N LEU A 4 -44.10 27.82 -4.30
CA LEU A 4 -42.73 27.43 -4.55
C LEU A 4 -42.42 27.25 -6.05
N PHE A 5 -43.33 26.59 -6.81
CA PHE A 5 -43.18 26.40 -8.25
C PHE A 5 -43.03 27.75 -8.96
N TRP A 6 -43.91 28.71 -8.64
CA TRP A 6 -43.87 30.04 -9.26
C TRP A 6 -42.61 30.86 -8.85
N ILE A 7 -42.11 30.68 -7.63
CA ILE A 7 -40.84 31.30 -7.18
C ILE A 7 -39.68 30.73 -7.99
N ILE A 8 -39.59 29.43 -8.12
CA ILE A 8 -38.50 28.78 -8.87
C ILE A 8 -38.57 29.20 -10.35
N MET A 9 -39.77 29.20 -10.97
CA MET A 9 -39.96 29.66 -12.34
C MET A 9 -39.56 31.12 -12.53
N ALA A 10 -39.85 31.99 -11.56
CA ALA A 10 -39.46 33.40 -11.60
C ALA A 10 -37.92 33.57 -11.48
N VAL A 11 -37.27 32.78 -10.63
CA VAL A 11 -35.81 32.83 -10.46
C VAL A 11 -35.11 32.32 -11.73
N ILE A 12 -35.56 31.19 -12.30
CA ILE A 12 -34.99 30.64 -13.55
C ILE A 12 -35.25 31.59 -14.72
N GLY A 13 -36.48 32.06 -14.88
CA GLY A 13 -36.83 32.95 -15.97
C GLY A 13 -36.10 34.30 -15.86
N GLY A 14 -36.06 34.89 -14.67
CA GLY A 14 -35.32 36.12 -14.42
C GLY A 14 -33.82 35.99 -14.65
N GLY A 15 -33.21 34.87 -14.19
CA GLY A 15 -31.81 34.59 -14.44
C GLY A 15 -31.49 34.41 -15.91
N LEU A 16 -32.35 33.69 -16.65
CA LEU A 16 -32.21 33.49 -18.09
C LEU A 16 -32.30 34.81 -18.85
N ILE A 17 -33.29 35.68 -18.50
CA ILE A 17 -33.43 37.01 -19.09
C ILE A 17 -32.20 37.84 -18.86
N LEU A 18 -31.64 37.82 -17.66
CA LEU A 18 -30.39 38.56 -17.32
C LEU A 18 -29.20 38.05 -18.12
N LEU A 19 -29.06 36.74 -18.27
CA LEU A 19 -27.97 36.13 -19.07
C LEU A 19 -28.09 36.51 -20.54
N VAL A 20 -29.31 36.46 -21.13
CA VAL A 20 -29.53 36.82 -22.52
C VAL A 20 -29.33 38.33 -22.75
N ALA A 21 -29.82 39.17 -21.85
CA ALA A 21 -29.69 40.62 -21.95
C ALA A 21 -28.23 41.13 -21.79
N ASN A 22 -27.37 40.38 -21.09
CA ASN A 22 -25.96 40.72 -20.86
C ASN A 22 -24.99 39.79 -21.62
N ASN A 23 -25.47 39.03 -22.61
CA ASN A 23 -24.65 38.10 -23.38
C ASN A 23 -23.46 38.83 -24.04
N ASP A 24 -23.69 40.00 -24.63
CA ASP A 24 -22.63 40.75 -25.33
C ASP A 24 -21.68 41.48 -24.33
N ALA A 25 -22.11 41.71 -23.10
CA ALA A 25 -21.28 42.31 -22.03
C ALA A 25 -20.39 41.26 -21.35
N GLY A 26 -20.65 39.95 -21.55
CA GLY A 26 -19.88 38.84 -20.98
C GLY A 26 -20.03 38.67 -19.45
N ALA A 27 -20.77 39.56 -18.77
CA ALA A 27 -20.91 39.53 -17.33
C ALA A 27 -22.29 40.06 -16.88
N VAL A 28 -22.87 39.44 -15.86
CA VAL A 28 -24.08 39.86 -15.14
C VAL A 28 -23.68 40.35 -13.75
N PHE A 29 -23.95 41.59 -13.40
CA PHE A 29 -23.54 42.22 -12.12
C PHE A 29 -22.02 42.12 -11.82
N GLY A 30 -21.17 42.12 -12.84
CA GLY A 30 -19.71 41.97 -12.68
C GLY A 30 -19.24 40.52 -12.47
N ILE A 31 -20.13 39.54 -12.59
CA ILE A 31 -19.83 38.11 -12.55
C ILE A 31 -19.88 37.56 -13.97
N GLU A 32 -18.86 36.84 -14.39
CA GLU A 32 -18.77 36.19 -15.69
C GLU A 32 -20.01 35.31 -15.94
N ASN A 33 -20.56 35.33 -17.17
CA ASN A 33 -21.81 34.67 -17.51
C ASN A 33 -21.85 33.17 -17.14
N ASP A 34 -20.74 32.45 -17.33
CA ASP A 34 -20.64 31.03 -17.00
C ASP A 34 -20.68 30.77 -15.48
N THR A 35 -20.02 31.65 -14.72
CA THR A 35 -20.05 31.61 -13.25
C THR A 35 -21.44 31.96 -12.72
N PHE A 36 -22.10 32.97 -13.29
CA PHE A 36 -23.47 33.33 -12.94
C PHE A 36 -24.48 32.23 -13.26
N ALA A 37 -24.36 31.59 -14.42
CA ALA A 37 -25.19 30.42 -14.80
C ALA A 37 -25.00 29.25 -13.84
N SER A 38 -23.77 28.96 -13.45
CA SER A 38 -23.44 27.91 -12.47
C SER A 38 -24.02 28.21 -11.08
N MET A 39 -23.91 29.46 -10.63
CA MET A 39 -24.52 29.93 -9.36
C MET A 39 -26.05 29.83 -9.40
N LEU A 40 -26.68 30.19 -10.52
CA LEU A 40 -28.13 30.07 -10.71
C LEU A 40 -28.58 28.61 -10.64
N TYR A 41 -27.87 27.72 -11.34
CA TYR A 41 -28.13 26.28 -11.32
C TYR A 41 -28.02 25.68 -9.91
N LEU A 42 -26.91 25.97 -9.20
CA LEU A 42 -26.71 25.49 -7.84
C LEU A 42 -27.71 26.11 -6.85
N GLY A 43 -28.06 27.38 -7.03
CA GLY A 43 -29.06 28.07 -6.21
C GLY A 43 -30.46 27.48 -6.36
N VAL A 44 -30.87 27.13 -7.58
CA VAL A 44 -32.15 26.46 -7.86
C VAL A 44 -32.19 25.09 -7.20
N TRP A 45 -31.15 24.24 -7.41
CA TRP A 45 -31.07 22.94 -6.78
C TRP A 45 -31.01 23.01 -5.25
N GLY A 46 -30.23 23.96 -4.71
CA GLY A 46 -30.16 24.20 -3.26
C GLY A 46 -31.53 24.62 -2.70
N GLY A 47 -32.25 25.51 -3.42
CA GLY A 47 -33.59 25.93 -3.05
C GLY A 47 -34.63 24.81 -3.07
N VAL A 48 -34.60 23.98 -4.09
CA VAL A 48 -35.48 22.78 -4.19
C VAL A 48 -35.21 21.82 -3.05
N LEU A 49 -33.92 21.51 -2.75
CA LEU A 49 -33.54 20.63 -1.65
C LEU A 49 -33.95 21.22 -0.29
N ALA A 50 -33.69 22.52 -0.06
CA ALA A 50 -34.09 23.19 1.16
C ALA A 50 -35.61 23.16 1.36
N ALA A 51 -36.39 23.42 0.30
CA ALA A 51 -37.84 23.35 0.34
C ALA A 51 -38.38 21.94 0.57
N ALA A 52 -37.73 20.91 -0.01
CA ALA A 52 -38.07 19.52 0.22
C ALA A 52 -37.83 19.14 1.71
N ILE A 53 -36.73 19.59 2.30
CA ILE A 53 -36.39 19.35 3.71
C ILE A 53 -37.40 20.05 4.62
N VAL A 54 -37.71 21.32 4.38
CA VAL A 54 -38.67 22.09 5.18
C VAL A 54 -40.09 21.54 5.00
N GLY A 55 -40.48 21.17 3.78
CA GLY A 55 -41.81 20.62 3.45
C GLY A 55 -42.03 19.20 3.98
N SER A 56 -40.96 18.43 4.26
CA SER A 56 -41.06 17.05 4.76
C SER A 56 -41.50 16.94 6.22
N GLY A 57 -41.62 18.08 6.94
CA GLY A 57 -41.95 18.07 8.38
C GLY A 57 -40.90 17.40 9.27
N MET A 58 -39.73 17.04 8.73
CA MET A 58 -38.63 16.48 9.51
C MET A 58 -38.06 17.53 10.47
N ARG A 59 -37.78 17.10 11.70
CA ARG A 59 -37.13 17.98 12.67
C ARG A 59 -35.73 18.34 12.15
N LEU A 60 -35.46 19.64 11.96
CA LEU A 60 -34.16 20.15 11.48
C LEU A 60 -32.97 19.56 12.26
N GLY A 61 -33.16 19.29 13.55
CA GLY A 61 -32.14 18.63 14.38
C GLY A 61 -31.80 17.20 13.93
N TYR A 62 -32.76 16.46 13.38
CA TYR A 62 -32.51 15.14 12.82
C TYR A 62 -31.68 15.19 11.54
N VAL A 63 -32.04 16.13 10.65
CA VAL A 63 -31.31 16.38 9.39
C VAL A 63 -29.86 16.82 9.70
N ALA A 64 -29.71 17.80 10.61
CA ALA A 64 -28.40 18.30 11.02
C ALA A 64 -27.52 17.18 11.65
N ARG A 65 -28.10 16.34 12.50
CA ARG A 65 -27.39 15.21 13.09
C ARG A 65 -26.92 14.21 12.02
N ASN A 66 -27.78 13.88 11.08
CA ASN A 66 -27.41 12.93 10.01
C ASN A 66 -26.33 13.50 9.09
N LEU A 67 -26.41 14.79 8.74
CA LEU A 67 -25.37 15.48 7.98
C LEU A 67 -24.03 15.49 8.74
N ALA A 68 -24.06 15.76 10.05
CA ALA A 68 -22.86 15.73 10.89
C ALA A 68 -22.24 14.33 10.95
N VAL A 69 -23.06 13.29 11.07
CA VAL A 69 -22.60 11.87 11.05
C VAL A 69 -21.95 11.56 9.70
N TRP A 70 -22.59 11.89 8.59
CA TRP A 70 -22.02 11.65 7.27
C TRP A 70 -20.72 12.44 7.02
N LEU A 71 -20.69 13.72 7.44
CA LEU A 71 -19.47 14.51 7.37
C LEU A 71 -18.36 13.88 8.20
N PHE A 72 -18.65 13.43 9.40
CA PHE A 72 -17.69 12.71 10.25
C PHE A 72 -17.17 11.42 9.58
N VAL A 73 -18.06 10.61 8.99
CA VAL A 73 -17.68 9.39 8.25
C VAL A 73 -16.75 9.72 7.08
N ILE A 74 -17.08 10.75 6.29
CA ILE A 74 -16.24 11.19 5.16
C ILE A 74 -14.87 11.65 5.66
N LEU A 75 -14.80 12.43 6.74
CA LEU A 75 -13.55 12.87 7.33
C LEU A 75 -12.71 11.70 7.85
N CYS A 76 -13.34 10.71 8.49
CA CYS A 76 -12.65 9.48 8.91
C CYS A 76 -12.10 8.69 7.73
N LEU A 77 -12.86 8.56 6.63
CA LEU A 77 -12.41 7.87 5.42
C LEU A 77 -11.26 8.65 4.75
N MET A 78 -11.34 9.97 4.68
CA MET A 78 -10.26 10.80 4.15
C MET A 78 -9.00 10.69 5.02
N ALA A 79 -9.14 10.75 6.34
CA ALA A 79 -8.02 10.56 7.27
C ALA A 79 -7.42 9.15 7.11
N GLY A 80 -8.25 8.10 7.08
CA GLY A 80 -7.81 6.73 6.86
C GLY A 80 -7.06 6.55 5.52
N TYR A 81 -7.53 7.21 4.46
CA TYR A 81 -6.85 7.21 3.17
C TYR A 81 -5.52 7.98 3.22
N GLN A 82 -5.50 9.15 3.85
CA GLN A 82 -4.30 9.98 4.01
C GLN A 82 -3.22 9.25 4.82
N TYR A 83 -3.62 8.61 5.92
CA TYR A 83 -2.72 7.91 6.84
C TYR A 83 -2.59 6.41 6.56
N ARG A 84 -3.02 5.92 5.37
CA ARG A 84 -3.00 4.49 5.06
C ARG A 84 -1.63 3.83 5.17
N TYR A 85 -0.55 4.54 4.82
CA TYR A 85 0.81 4.02 4.90
C TYR A 85 1.30 3.94 6.35
N GLU A 86 1.03 4.95 7.17
CA GLU A 86 1.35 4.94 8.60
C GLU A 86 0.54 3.88 9.36
N LEU A 87 -0.73 3.69 8.98
CA LEU A 87 -1.57 2.62 9.55
C LEU A 87 -1.05 1.23 9.16
N GLN A 88 -0.56 1.05 7.94
CA GLN A 88 0.10 -0.19 7.51
C GLN A 88 1.40 -0.42 8.28
N ASP A 89 2.19 0.62 8.53
CA ASP A 89 3.42 0.56 9.32
C ASP A 89 3.13 0.17 10.78
N ILE A 90 2.12 0.76 11.39
CA ILE A 90 1.68 0.39 12.75
C ILE A 90 1.15 -1.05 12.77
N ALA A 91 0.33 -1.43 11.80
CA ALA A 91 -0.17 -2.79 11.68
C ALA A 91 0.96 -3.81 11.49
N SER A 92 1.97 -3.50 10.66
CA SER A 92 3.15 -4.34 10.45
C SER A 92 3.97 -4.51 11.74
N ARG A 93 4.17 -3.43 12.50
CA ARG A 93 4.88 -3.47 13.80
C ARG A 93 4.13 -4.31 14.85
N VAL A 94 2.81 -4.18 14.92
CA VAL A 94 1.98 -4.99 15.84
C VAL A 94 2.00 -6.46 15.41
N THR A 95 1.85 -6.73 14.11
CA THR A 95 1.84 -8.10 13.57
C THR A 95 3.21 -8.76 13.66
N ALA A 96 4.29 -8.03 13.41
CA ALA A 96 5.66 -8.55 13.51
C ALA A 96 6.01 -8.94 14.94
N GLY A 97 5.52 -8.21 15.95
CA GLY A 97 5.69 -8.59 17.36
C GLY A 97 4.91 -9.86 17.76
N LEU A 98 3.89 -10.24 17.00
CA LEU A 98 3.05 -11.42 17.26
C LEU A 98 3.47 -12.66 16.46
N ILE A 99 4.20 -12.49 15.35
CA ILE A 99 4.60 -13.58 14.45
C ILE A 99 6.12 -13.66 14.41
N PRO A 100 6.75 -14.71 14.99
CA PRO A 100 8.20 -14.88 14.96
C PRO A 100 8.76 -14.87 13.54
N GLY A 101 9.87 -14.15 13.32
CA GLY A 101 10.56 -14.06 12.02
C GLY A 101 9.96 -13.05 11.04
N SER A 102 8.93 -12.29 11.41
CA SER A 102 8.45 -11.17 10.60
C SER A 102 9.41 -9.98 10.67
N PRO A 103 9.90 -9.45 9.53
CA PRO A 103 10.81 -8.30 9.53
C PRO A 103 10.09 -7.03 9.97
N LEU A 104 10.72 -6.28 10.89
CA LEU A 104 10.25 -4.95 11.30
C LEU A 104 10.87 -3.90 10.38
N SER A 105 10.04 -3.27 9.56
CA SER A 105 10.48 -2.20 8.67
C SER A 105 10.27 -0.83 9.34
N ALA A 106 11.25 0.05 9.22
CA ALA A 106 11.20 1.44 9.65
C ALA A 106 11.97 2.33 8.66
N VAL A 107 11.72 3.62 8.71
CA VAL A 107 12.59 4.60 8.04
C VAL A 107 13.55 5.13 9.09
N GLY A 108 14.84 5.04 8.81
CA GLY A 108 15.91 5.59 9.67
C GLY A 108 15.88 7.12 9.70
N GLU A 109 16.63 7.71 10.64
CA GLU A 109 16.77 9.17 10.78
C GLU A 109 17.37 9.83 9.53
N ASP A 110 18.14 9.07 8.76
CA ASP A 110 18.77 9.47 7.50
C ASP A 110 17.87 9.25 6.26
N GLY A 111 16.60 8.84 6.45
CA GLY A 111 15.64 8.58 5.39
C GLY A 111 15.80 7.22 4.70
N ARG A 112 16.73 6.37 5.13
CA ARG A 112 16.97 5.04 4.59
C ARG A 112 15.96 4.03 5.11
N THR A 113 15.65 3.05 4.28
CA THR A 113 14.83 1.92 4.72
C THR A 113 15.63 1.01 5.64
N VAL A 114 15.09 0.74 6.81
CA VAL A 114 15.72 -0.12 7.83
C VAL A 114 14.79 -1.29 8.13
N VAL A 115 15.34 -2.50 8.07
CA VAL A 115 14.60 -3.73 8.42
C VAL A 115 15.33 -4.44 9.56
N SER A 116 14.65 -4.62 10.67
CA SER A 116 15.18 -5.31 11.85
C SER A 116 14.72 -6.76 11.92
N LEU A 117 15.64 -7.66 12.16
CA LEU A 117 15.42 -9.09 12.34
C LEU A 117 15.88 -9.48 13.74
N ASP A 118 15.06 -10.23 14.47
CA ASP A 118 15.43 -10.76 15.77
C ASP A 118 16.05 -12.17 15.63
N LYS A 119 17.03 -12.45 16.48
CA LYS A 119 17.67 -13.75 16.55
C LYS A 119 16.67 -14.81 17.04
N ARG A 120 16.66 -15.95 16.40
CA ARG A 120 15.86 -17.11 16.79
C ARG A 120 16.47 -17.85 17.97
N ALA A 121 15.68 -18.70 18.60
CA ALA A 121 16.14 -19.52 19.74
C ALA A 121 17.29 -20.46 19.38
N ASP A 122 17.45 -20.81 18.10
CA ASP A 122 18.56 -21.61 17.58
C ASP A 122 19.86 -20.81 17.38
N GLY A 123 19.85 -19.51 17.69
CA GLY A 123 21.02 -18.63 17.56
C GLY A 123 21.22 -18.03 16.17
N HIS A 124 20.36 -18.34 15.22
CA HIS A 124 20.43 -17.83 13.85
C HIS A 124 19.43 -16.68 13.62
N PHE A 125 19.69 -15.85 12.61
CA PHE A 125 18.74 -14.86 12.14
C PHE A 125 17.87 -15.50 11.05
N GLY A 126 16.57 -15.49 11.29
CA GLY A 126 15.59 -15.98 10.32
C GLY A 126 14.69 -14.83 9.86
N VAL A 127 14.30 -14.86 8.60
CA VAL A 127 13.41 -13.84 8.04
C VAL A 127 12.33 -14.43 7.15
N ARG A 128 11.15 -13.89 7.25
CA ARG A 128 10.06 -14.12 6.30
C ARG A 128 10.21 -13.10 5.17
N ALA A 129 10.47 -13.60 3.99
CA ALA A 129 10.58 -12.80 2.77
C ALA A 129 9.54 -13.26 1.75
N THR A 130 9.27 -12.43 0.77
CA THR A 130 8.34 -12.76 -0.32
C THR A 130 9.14 -12.95 -1.60
N VAL A 131 8.98 -14.09 -2.24
CA VAL A 131 9.56 -14.44 -3.54
C VAL A 131 8.42 -14.58 -4.54
N ASP A 132 8.36 -13.71 -5.55
CA ASP A 132 7.31 -13.68 -6.57
C ASP A 132 5.88 -13.79 -5.97
N GLY A 133 5.61 -13.05 -4.88
CA GLY A 133 4.34 -13.06 -4.17
C GLY A 133 4.15 -14.19 -3.15
N THR A 134 5.06 -15.17 -3.08
CA THR A 134 4.99 -16.31 -2.15
C THR A 134 5.87 -16.07 -0.93
N THR A 135 5.33 -16.28 0.26
CA THR A 135 6.09 -16.16 1.51
C THR A 135 7.02 -17.36 1.70
N VAL A 136 8.31 -17.09 1.85
CA VAL A 136 9.37 -18.05 2.10
C VAL A 136 10.09 -17.71 3.42
N HIS A 137 10.43 -18.74 4.18
CA HIS A 137 11.19 -18.59 5.43
C HIS A 137 12.69 -18.82 5.16
N PHE A 138 13.45 -17.75 5.18
CA PHE A 138 14.90 -17.80 4.97
C PHE A 138 15.66 -17.85 6.29
N LEU A 139 16.77 -18.55 6.27
CA LEU A 139 17.88 -18.35 7.21
C LEU A 139 18.83 -17.33 6.59
N VAL A 140 19.19 -16.29 7.34
CA VAL A 140 20.22 -15.34 6.90
C VAL A 140 21.59 -15.98 7.07
N ASP A 141 22.31 -16.15 5.97
CA ASP A 141 23.58 -16.85 5.93
C ASP A 141 24.65 -16.02 5.22
N THR A 142 25.51 -15.37 6.01
CA THR A 142 26.65 -14.61 5.48
C THR A 142 27.75 -15.49 4.89
N GLY A 143 27.71 -16.80 5.12
CA GLY A 143 28.61 -17.78 4.51
C GLY A 143 28.15 -18.26 3.12
N ALA A 144 26.87 -18.03 2.77
CA ALA A 144 26.35 -18.35 1.46
C ALA A 144 26.61 -17.20 0.48
N THR A 145 27.31 -17.48 -0.61
CA THR A 145 27.61 -16.47 -1.65
C THR A 145 26.34 -15.97 -2.34
N GLY A 146 25.34 -16.86 -2.53
CA GLY A 146 24.08 -16.54 -3.22
C GLY A 146 22.86 -17.02 -2.43
N THR A 147 21.74 -16.36 -2.69
CA THR A 147 20.43 -16.75 -2.17
C THR A 147 20.02 -18.09 -2.73
N MET A 148 19.59 -19.00 -1.87
CA MET A 148 19.28 -20.37 -2.25
C MET A 148 17.91 -20.79 -1.74
N LEU A 149 17.10 -21.33 -2.63
CA LEU A 149 15.79 -21.88 -2.31
C LEU A 149 15.86 -23.39 -2.09
N SER A 150 15.14 -23.86 -1.10
CA SER A 150 14.82 -25.29 -1.00
C SER A 150 13.92 -25.71 -2.16
N GLN A 151 13.90 -27.01 -2.49
CA GLN A 151 12.99 -27.56 -3.51
C GLN A 151 11.51 -27.22 -3.22
N THR A 152 11.13 -27.25 -1.94
CA THR A 152 9.76 -26.98 -1.50
C THR A 152 9.38 -25.52 -1.72
N ASP A 153 10.27 -24.60 -1.29
CA ASP A 153 10.03 -23.17 -1.41
C ASP A 153 10.08 -22.71 -2.88
N ALA A 154 10.99 -23.27 -3.66
CA ALA A 154 11.09 -23.00 -5.11
C ALA A 154 9.78 -23.34 -5.84
N ARG A 155 9.22 -24.55 -5.57
CA ARG A 155 7.92 -24.95 -6.14
C ARG A 155 6.77 -24.08 -5.66
N ALA A 156 6.76 -23.73 -4.38
CA ALA A 156 5.75 -22.84 -3.81
C ALA A 156 5.80 -21.44 -4.47
N ALA A 157 7.00 -20.94 -4.79
CA ALA A 157 7.22 -19.69 -5.51
C ALA A 157 6.95 -19.79 -7.03
N GLY A 158 6.46 -20.93 -7.52
CA GLY A 158 6.10 -21.13 -8.93
C GLY A 158 7.24 -21.53 -9.85
N ILE A 159 8.43 -21.86 -9.31
CA ILE A 159 9.56 -22.32 -10.11
C ILE A 159 9.35 -23.81 -10.48
N ASP A 160 9.35 -24.13 -11.76
CA ASP A 160 9.29 -25.51 -12.24
C ASP A 160 10.62 -26.23 -12.00
N THR A 161 10.75 -26.79 -10.80
CA THR A 161 11.99 -27.47 -10.37
C THR A 161 12.30 -28.74 -11.17
N ALA A 162 11.32 -29.30 -11.88
CA ALA A 162 11.54 -30.49 -12.71
C ALA A 162 12.26 -30.16 -14.03
N SER A 163 12.09 -28.96 -14.55
CA SER A 163 12.74 -28.48 -15.77
C SER A 163 14.15 -27.90 -15.54
N LEU A 164 14.57 -27.71 -14.27
CA LEU A 164 15.85 -27.14 -13.96
C LEU A 164 17.02 -28.06 -14.22
N THR A 165 18.14 -27.51 -14.69
CA THR A 165 19.40 -28.21 -14.86
C THR A 165 20.32 -28.02 -13.66
N TYR A 166 20.45 -29.03 -12.81
CA TYR A 166 21.27 -29.01 -11.59
C TYR A 166 22.75 -29.26 -11.89
N ALA A 167 23.39 -28.31 -12.58
CA ALA A 167 24.77 -28.40 -13.03
C ALA A 167 25.79 -27.69 -12.14
N VAL A 168 25.34 -26.84 -11.21
CA VAL A 168 26.22 -26.02 -10.37
C VAL A 168 26.62 -26.82 -9.13
N PRO A 169 27.92 -27.15 -8.93
CA PRO A 169 28.35 -27.79 -7.71
C PRO A 169 28.34 -26.79 -6.55
N ILE A 170 27.79 -27.19 -5.42
CA ILE A 170 27.74 -26.39 -4.19
C ILE A 170 28.26 -27.23 -3.02
N MET A 171 28.77 -26.54 -2.00
CA MET A 171 29.11 -27.17 -0.71
C MET A 171 28.05 -26.74 0.31
N THR A 172 27.41 -27.73 0.93
CA THR A 172 26.45 -27.50 2.03
C THR A 172 27.02 -28.04 3.34
N ALA A 173 26.38 -27.68 4.46
CA ALA A 173 26.73 -28.25 5.77
C ALA A 173 26.63 -29.80 5.80
N SER A 174 25.80 -30.39 4.93
CA SER A 174 25.62 -31.84 4.79
C SER A 174 26.58 -32.48 3.78
N GLY A 175 27.48 -31.69 3.16
CA GLY A 175 28.45 -32.12 2.17
C GLY A 175 28.20 -31.56 0.77
N PRO A 176 28.87 -32.11 -0.25
CA PRO A 176 28.73 -31.66 -1.63
C PRO A 176 27.35 -31.98 -2.18
N ALA A 177 26.74 -31.00 -2.86
CA ALA A 177 25.45 -31.09 -3.50
C ALA A 177 25.47 -30.37 -4.85
N ARG A 178 24.34 -30.39 -5.56
CA ARG A 178 24.16 -29.65 -6.81
C ARG A 178 23.02 -28.63 -6.67
N ALA A 179 23.11 -27.58 -7.45
CA ALA A 179 22.07 -26.57 -7.56
C ALA A 179 21.84 -26.20 -9.02
N ALA A 180 20.69 -25.65 -9.28
CA ALA A 180 20.34 -25.03 -10.56
C ALA A 180 20.14 -23.52 -10.35
N ARG A 181 20.40 -22.73 -11.38
CA ARG A 181 20.06 -21.31 -11.39
C ARG A 181 18.61 -21.12 -11.83
N ALA A 182 17.90 -20.25 -11.13
CA ALA A 182 16.54 -19.84 -11.48
C ALA A 182 16.42 -18.32 -11.37
N GLY A 183 15.73 -17.69 -12.31
CA GLY A 183 15.36 -16.29 -12.23
C GLY A 183 14.12 -16.11 -11.37
N ILE A 184 14.08 -15.06 -10.56
CA ILE A 184 12.91 -14.60 -9.85
C ILE A 184 12.68 -13.12 -10.17
N SER A 185 11.42 -12.72 -10.28
CA SER A 185 11.08 -11.34 -10.62
C SER A 185 11.26 -10.39 -9.42
N THR A 186 10.88 -10.86 -8.23
CA THR A 186 10.95 -10.03 -7.01
C THR A 186 11.36 -10.86 -5.79
N LEU A 187 12.18 -10.25 -4.95
CA LEU A 187 12.50 -10.71 -3.60
C LEU A 187 12.34 -9.55 -2.63
N SER A 188 11.39 -9.65 -1.70
CA SER A 188 11.10 -8.58 -0.73
C SER A 188 11.33 -9.05 0.69
N VAL A 189 12.15 -8.30 1.44
CA VAL A 189 12.42 -8.50 2.87
C VAL A 189 11.90 -7.28 3.63
N GLY A 190 10.71 -7.37 4.18
CA GLY A 190 10.02 -6.20 4.71
C GLY A 190 9.79 -5.16 3.62
N ALA A 191 10.27 -3.94 3.83
CA ALA A 191 10.17 -2.84 2.86
C ALA A 191 11.34 -2.77 1.87
N ILE A 192 12.33 -3.68 1.96
CA ILE A 192 13.46 -3.76 1.03
C ILE A 192 13.08 -4.72 -0.10
N GLU A 193 13.18 -4.27 -1.35
CA GLU A 193 12.82 -5.06 -2.52
C GLU A 193 13.97 -5.10 -3.54
N ARG A 194 14.14 -6.27 -4.18
CA ARG A 194 15.08 -6.50 -5.27
C ARG A 194 14.35 -7.15 -6.43
N HIS A 195 14.69 -6.72 -7.63
CA HIS A 195 14.07 -7.21 -8.87
C HIS A 195 15.07 -8.01 -9.70
N ASP A 196 14.55 -8.90 -10.54
CA ASP A 196 15.29 -9.67 -11.55
C ASP A 196 16.53 -10.39 -10.98
N MET A 197 16.37 -10.99 -9.81
CA MET A 197 17.46 -11.73 -9.19
C MET A 197 17.61 -13.14 -9.75
N THR A 198 18.84 -13.61 -9.81
CA THR A 198 19.15 -15.04 -10.05
C THR A 198 19.42 -15.70 -8.72
N VAL A 199 18.56 -16.65 -8.34
CA VAL A 199 18.72 -17.48 -7.15
C VAL A 199 19.18 -18.88 -7.52
N MET A 200 19.68 -19.61 -6.52
CA MET A 200 20.00 -21.02 -6.67
C MET A 200 18.88 -21.88 -6.10
N VAL A 201 18.54 -22.98 -6.77
CA VAL A 201 17.65 -24.01 -6.24
C VAL A 201 18.47 -25.24 -5.95
N ALA A 202 18.53 -25.68 -4.70
CA ALA A 202 19.27 -26.88 -4.32
C ALA A 202 18.56 -28.14 -4.86
N GLU A 203 19.31 -29.06 -5.42
CA GLU A 203 18.77 -30.37 -5.88
C GLU A 203 18.30 -31.17 -4.67
N THR A 204 19.15 -31.25 -3.63
CA THR A 204 18.90 -32.00 -2.39
C THR A 204 19.64 -31.34 -1.22
N GLY A 205 19.35 -31.77 0.01
CA GLY A 205 20.17 -31.47 1.19
C GLY A 205 19.91 -30.07 1.81
N LEU A 206 18.96 -29.31 1.28
CA LEU A 206 18.58 -28.02 1.85
C LEU A 206 17.15 -28.11 2.40
N THR A 207 17.03 -28.07 3.72
CA THR A 207 15.74 -28.13 4.41
C THR A 207 15.09 -26.75 4.62
N GLN A 208 15.89 -25.70 4.55
CA GLN A 208 15.45 -24.30 4.72
C GLN A 208 16.19 -23.42 3.70
N SER A 209 15.48 -22.48 3.08
CA SER A 209 16.05 -21.52 2.15
C SER A 209 17.02 -20.57 2.84
N LEU A 210 18.07 -20.15 2.13
CA LEU A 210 19.15 -19.28 2.63
C LEU A 210 19.10 -17.93 1.92
N LEU A 211 19.17 -16.84 2.70
CA LEU A 211 19.36 -15.48 2.19
C LEU A 211 20.85 -15.18 2.21
N GLY A 212 21.46 -15.16 1.04
CA GLY A 212 22.90 -15.08 0.88
C GLY A 212 23.45 -13.67 0.68
N MET A 213 24.78 -13.63 0.42
CA MET A 213 25.52 -12.38 0.26
C MET A 213 25.19 -11.62 -1.03
N ASP A 214 24.60 -12.27 -2.03
CA ASP A 214 24.07 -11.59 -3.23
C ASP A 214 22.97 -10.58 -2.87
N PHE A 215 22.08 -10.93 -1.93
CA PHE A 215 21.09 -10.00 -1.40
C PHE A 215 21.70 -9.07 -0.35
N LEU A 216 22.38 -9.62 0.65
CA LEU A 216 22.95 -8.81 1.76
C LEU A 216 23.97 -7.78 1.30
N GLY A 217 24.80 -8.14 0.32
CA GLY A 217 25.81 -7.25 -0.27
C GLY A 217 25.23 -6.21 -1.24
N SER A 218 23.96 -6.35 -1.64
CA SER A 218 23.26 -5.35 -2.44
C SER A 218 22.69 -4.20 -1.62
N LEU A 219 22.67 -4.33 -0.29
CA LEU A 219 22.19 -3.32 0.65
C LEU A 219 23.25 -2.21 0.85
N ALA A 220 22.81 -1.05 1.33
CA ALA A 220 23.75 -0.03 1.79
C ALA A 220 24.62 -0.54 2.97
N GLY A 221 24.09 -1.48 3.75
CA GLY A 221 24.82 -2.18 4.78
C GLY A 221 23.91 -3.06 5.64
N PHE A 222 24.56 -3.85 6.52
CA PHE A 222 23.85 -4.53 7.60
C PHE A 222 24.72 -4.54 8.86
N ASP A 223 24.08 -4.58 10.01
CA ASP A 223 24.73 -4.54 11.34
C ASP A 223 24.10 -5.59 12.25
N VAL A 224 24.91 -6.17 13.12
CA VAL A 224 24.46 -7.16 14.11
C VAL A 224 24.85 -6.67 15.50
N ARG A 225 23.85 -6.44 16.35
CA ARG A 225 24.05 -6.03 17.75
C ARG A 225 23.28 -6.95 18.69
N GLY A 226 23.99 -7.83 19.38
CA GLY A 226 23.40 -8.81 20.30
C GLY A 226 22.46 -9.75 19.56
N ASP A 227 21.16 -9.65 19.88
CA ASP A 227 20.12 -10.50 19.33
C ASP A 227 19.31 -9.84 18.19
N ARG A 228 19.84 -8.77 17.62
CA ARG A 228 19.22 -8.04 16.51
C ARG A 228 20.15 -7.86 15.34
N MET A 229 19.67 -8.16 14.16
CA MET A 229 20.31 -7.81 12.89
C MET A 229 19.49 -6.70 12.21
N THR A 230 20.18 -5.69 11.72
CA THR A 230 19.58 -4.54 11.04
C THR A 230 20.08 -4.52 9.60
N LEU A 231 19.16 -4.54 8.64
CA LEU A 231 19.42 -4.37 7.21
C LEU A 231 19.12 -2.92 6.86
N ILE A 232 20.00 -2.27 6.09
CA ILE A 232 19.92 -0.83 5.75
C ILE A 232 19.99 -0.69 4.22
N ASP A 233 19.01 0.00 3.61
CA ASP A 233 18.91 0.18 2.17
C ASP A 233 18.69 1.65 1.76
#